data_b81f9abe5beed6ecfdcf9ab2fa63ad04
#
_entry.id   b81f9abe5beed6ecfdcf9ab2fa63ad04
#
_cell.length_a   1.000
_cell.length_b   1.000
_cell.length_c   1.000
_cell.angle_alpha   90.00
_cell.angle_beta   90.00
_cell.angle_gamma   90.00
#
_symmetry.space_group_name_H-M   'P 1'
#
loop_
_entity.id
_entity.type
_entity.pdbx_description
1 polymer ?
#
loop_
_entity_poly.entity_id
_entity_poly.type
_entity_poly.pdbx_seq_one_letter_code
_entity_poly.pdbx_strand_id
1 'polypeptide(L)'
;MAVISMKQLLEAGVHFGHQTRRWNPKMAKYIFTERNGIHVIDLQQTVKLADQAYDFVRDAAANDAVILFVGTKKQAAEAIAEEATRAGQYYINHRWLGGTLTNWDTIQKRIARLKEIKQMEEDGTFEVLPKKEVALLNKQRARLEKFLGGIEDMPRIPDVMYVVDPHKEQIAVKEAKKLGIPIVAMVDTNADPDDIDVIIPANDDAIRAVKLITSKLADAVIEGRQGEDADVAFEEAAEADSIEEIVEAVEGSND
;
A
#
# COMPACT_ATOMS: atom_id res chain seq x y z
N MET A 1 -4.45 21.27 -8.45
CA MET A 1 -3.00 21.32 -8.78
C MET A 1 -2.51 19.91 -8.95
N ALA A 2 -1.51 19.65 -9.84
CA ALA A 2 -0.96 18.31 -9.95
C ALA A 2 -0.28 17.89 -8.63
N VAL A 3 -0.55 16.69 -8.17
CA VAL A 3 0.00 16.12 -6.92
C VAL A 3 1.53 15.99 -6.99
N ILE A 4 2.06 15.72 -8.20
CA ILE A 4 3.48 15.62 -8.48
C ILE A 4 3.83 16.53 -9.65
N SER A 5 4.80 17.43 -9.47
CA SER A 5 5.25 18.28 -10.57
C SER A 5 6.15 17.51 -11.55
N MET A 6 6.13 17.92 -12.82
CA MET A 6 7.02 17.40 -13.87
C MET A 6 8.51 17.46 -13.46
N LYS A 7 8.91 18.53 -12.76
CA LYS A 7 10.27 18.72 -12.29
C LYS A 7 10.67 17.65 -11.27
N GLN A 8 9.81 17.35 -10.30
CA GLN A 8 10.05 16.29 -9.31
C GLN A 8 10.20 14.92 -9.97
N LEU A 9 9.35 14.61 -10.97
CA LEU A 9 9.44 13.35 -11.71
C LEU A 9 10.77 13.21 -12.47
N LEU A 10 11.22 14.29 -13.10
CA LEU A 10 12.52 14.32 -13.81
C LEU A 10 13.70 14.13 -12.85
N GLU A 11 13.73 14.84 -11.75
CA GLU A 11 14.78 14.78 -10.73
C GLU A 11 14.86 13.41 -10.04
N ALA A 12 13.70 12.76 -9.86
CA ALA A 12 13.62 11.40 -9.32
C ALA A 12 13.99 10.30 -10.35
N GLY A 13 14.10 10.65 -11.65
CA GLY A 13 14.43 9.69 -12.71
C GLY A 13 13.28 8.77 -13.09
N VAL A 14 12.03 9.22 -12.92
CA VAL A 14 10.80 8.46 -13.22
C VAL A 14 10.67 8.15 -14.71
N HIS A 15 11.23 8.99 -15.58
CA HIS A 15 11.13 8.89 -17.03
C HIS A 15 11.98 7.77 -17.66
N PHE A 16 12.91 7.18 -16.95
CA PHE A 16 13.71 6.08 -17.47
C PHE A 16 12.92 4.77 -17.38
N GLY A 17 12.78 4.09 -18.50
CA GLY A 17 12.25 2.73 -18.56
C GLY A 17 13.34 1.68 -18.71
N HIS A 18 12.95 0.49 -19.04
CA HIS A 18 13.85 -0.63 -19.30
C HIS A 18 14.45 -0.58 -20.72
N GLN A 19 15.44 -1.44 -20.94
CA GLN A 19 16.05 -1.64 -22.27
C GLN A 19 14.99 -2.04 -23.29
N THR A 20 15.10 -1.52 -24.53
CA THR A 20 14.15 -1.76 -25.62
C THR A 20 13.86 -3.23 -25.89
N ARG A 21 14.84 -4.12 -25.73
CA ARG A 21 14.67 -5.57 -25.92
C ARG A 21 13.79 -6.26 -24.87
N ARG A 22 13.51 -5.60 -23.74
CA ARG A 22 12.75 -6.15 -22.60
C ARG A 22 11.37 -5.55 -22.45
N TRP A 23 10.95 -4.72 -23.37
CA TRP A 23 9.68 -4.00 -23.25
C TRP A 23 8.46 -4.88 -23.55
N ASN A 24 7.32 -4.46 -23.05
CA ASN A 24 6.03 -5.01 -23.43
C ASN A 24 5.38 -4.10 -24.49
N PRO A 25 4.98 -4.62 -25.67
CA PRO A 25 4.32 -3.81 -26.71
C PRO A 25 3.06 -3.06 -26.24
N LYS A 26 2.33 -3.59 -25.27
CA LYS A 26 1.16 -2.93 -24.67
C LYS A 26 1.49 -1.62 -23.95
N MET A 27 2.75 -1.44 -23.55
CA MET A 27 3.25 -0.20 -22.96
C MET A 27 3.56 0.90 -23.97
N ALA A 28 3.44 0.63 -25.30
CA ALA A 28 3.76 1.59 -26.37
C ALA A 28 3.09 2.94 -26.18
N LYS A 29 1.84 2.97 -25.71
CA LYS A 29 1.07 4.20 -25.46
C LYS A 29 1.61 5.10 -24.34
N TYR A 30 2.47 4.55 -23.46
CA TYR A 30 3.08 5.28 -22.35
C TYR A 30 4.56 5.63 -22.59
N ILE A 31 5.09 5.25 -23.76
CA ILE A 31 6.48 5.50 -24.14
C ILE A 31 6.52 6.74 -25.02
N PHE A 32 7.33 7.73 -24.61
CA PHE A 32 7.54 8.96 -25.36
C PHE A 32 8.53 8.75 -26.53
N THR A 33 9.67 8.09 -26.27
CA THR A 33 10.74 7.87 -27.25
C THR A 33 11.69 6.77 -26.78
N GLU A 34 12.66 6.46 -27.63
CA GLU A 34 13.81 5.63 -27.31
C GLU A 34 15.09 6.48 -27.33
N ARG A 35 15.97 6.28 -26.38
CA ARG A 35 17.28 6.92 -26.34
C ARG A 35 18.33 5.96 -25.79
N ASN A 36 19.42 5.75 -26.55
CA ASN A 36 20.52 4.86 -26.19
C ASN A 36 20.08 3.43 -25.83
N GLY A 37 19.07 2.88 -26.54
CA GLY A 37 18.55 1.53 -26.30
C GLY A 37 17.72 1.39 -25.02
N ILE A 38 17.25 2.51 -24.45
CA ILE A 38 16.36 2.58 -23.28
C ILE A 38 15.09 3.35 -23.67
N HIS A 39 13.93 2.83 -23.30
CA HIS A 39 12.67 3.54 -23.46
C HIS A 39 12.56 4.70 -22.46
N VAL A 40 12.01 5.81 -22.92
CA VAL A 40 11.71 6.98 -22.10
C VAL A 40 10.20 7.06 -21.94
N ILE A 41 9.73 7.07 -20.70
CA ILE A 41 8.32 7.13 -20.35
C ILE A 41 7.80 8.57 -20.54
N ASP A 42 6.57 8.70 -21.03
CA ASP A 42 5.88 9.97 -21.19
C ASP A 42 5.41 10.52 -19.84
N LEU A 43 6.19 11.44 -19.30
CA LEU A 43 5.87 12.06 -18.01
C LEU A 43 4.59 12.89 -18.01
N GLN A 44 4.13 13.39 -19.14
CA GLN A 44 2.84 14.11 -19.22
C GLN A 44 1.67 13.19 -18.90
N GLN A 45 1.76 11.93 -19.34
CA GLN A 45 0.79 10.90 -18.97
C GLN A 45 0.97 10.46 -17.51
N THR A 46 2.24 10.32 -17.05
CA THR A 46 2.52 9.97 -15.65
C THR A 46 1.90 10.95 -14.68
N VAL A 47 2.02 12.27 -14.92
CA VAL A 47 1.40 13.29 -14.04
C VAL A 47 -0.11 13.08 -13.96
N LYS A 48 -0.79 12.95 -15.09
CA LYS A 48 -2.26 12.78 -15.13
C LYS A 48 -2.74 11.50 -14.45
N LEU A 49 -2.03 10.41 -14.71
CA LEU A 49 -2.39 9.10 -14.15
C LEU A 49 -2.01 9.00 -12.67
N ALA A 50 -0.96 9.68 -12.23
CA ALA A 50 -0.63 9.80 -10.81
C ALA A 50 -1.68 10.61 -10.04
N ASP A 51 -2.21 11.69 -10.62
CA ASP A 51 -3.33 12.45 -10.04
C ASP A 51 -4.58 11.56 -9.91
N GLN A 52 -4.91 10.77 -10.94
CA GLN A 52 -6.04 9.83 -10.89
C GLN A 52 -5.84 8.73 -9.84
N ALA A 53 -4.62 8.22 -9.71
CA ALA A 53 -4.28 7.23 -8.70
C ALA A 53 -4.38 7.80 -7.28
N TYR A 54 -3.94 9.05 -7.11
CA TYR A 54 -4.05 9.76 -5.85
C TYR A 54 -5.51 9.91 -5.42
N ASP A 55 -6.36 10.44 -6.31
CA ASP A 55 -7.79 10.62 -6.04
C ASP A 55 -8.47 9.27 -5.71
N PHE A 56 -8.16 8.23 -6.49
CA PHE A 56 -8.70 6.88 -6.24
C PHE A 56 -8.32 6.33 -4.86
N VAL A 57 -7.05 6.48 -4.47
CA VAL A 57 -6.56 5.99 -3.17
C VAL A 57 -7.12 6.83 -2.02
N ARG A 58 -7.19 8.16 -2.19
CA ARG A 58 -7.81 9.07 -1.21
C ARG A 58 -9.27 8.72 -0.96
N ASP A 59 -10.05 8.57 -2.03
CA ASP A 59 -11.48 8.26 -1.94
C ASP A 59 -11.72 6.86 -1.34
N ALA A 60 -10.84 5.89 -1.63
CA ALA A 60 -10.87 4.59 -0.98
C ALA A 60 -10.55 4.70 0.54
N ALA A 61 -9.54 5.49 0.90
CA ALA A 61 -9.15 5.71 2.29
C ALA A 61 -10.24 6.43 3.09
N ALA A 62 -10.96 7.38 2.48
CA ALA A 62 -12.12 8.05 3.05
C ALA A 62 -13.34 7.11 3.27
N ASN A 63 -13.32 5.92 2.74
CA ASN A 63 -14.30 4.86 2.99
C ASN A 63 -13.72 3.71 3.82
N ASP A 64 -12.77 3.98 4.70
CA ASP A 64 -12.13 3.00 5.61
C ASP A 64 -11.53 1.79 4.89
N ALA A 65 -11.09 1.95 3.65
CA ALA A 65 -10.48 0.87 2.89
C ALA A 65 -9.16 0.41 3.53
N VAL A 66 -9.00 -0.90 3.62
CA VAL A 66 -7.72 -1.54 3.94
C VAL A 66 -6.87 -1.56 2.69
N ILE A 67 -5.72 -0.88 2.72
CA ILE A 67 -4.83 -0.76 1.57
C ILE A 67 -3.55 -1.55 1.84
N LEU A 68 -3.20 -2.46 0.91
CA LEU A 68 -1.99 -3.26 1.00
C LEU A 68 -0.93 -2.76 0.03
N PHE A 69 0.21 -2.33 0.56
CA PHE A 69 1.37 -1.90 -0.21
C PHE A 69 2.29 -3.09 -0.49
N VAL A 70 2.56 -3.38 -1.77
CA VAL A 70 3.35 -4.54 -2.20
C VAL A 70 4.53 -4.10 -3.06
N GLY A 71 5.73 -4.47 -2.63
CA GLY A 71 6.94 -4.21 -3.41
C GLY A 71 8.13 -4.97 -2.84
N THR A 72 8.42 -6.15 -3.44
CA THR A 72 9.50 -7.02 -2.97
C THR A 72 10.83 -6.75 -3.66
N LYS A 73 10.87 -5.77 -4.57
CA LYS A 73 12.09 -5.31 -5.23
C LYS A 73 13.00 -4.62 -4.21
N LYS A 74 14.31 -4.88 -4.27
CA LYS A 74 15.27 -4.29 -3.32
C LYS A 74 15.18 -2.76 -3.26
N GLN A 75 14.90 -2.14 -4.41
CA GLN A 75 14.76 -0.70 -4.55
C GLN A 75 13.46 -0.14 -3.94
N ALA A 76 12.44 -0.99 -3.79
CA ALA A 76 11.12 -0.62 -3.27
C ALA A 76 10.91 -1.00 -1.80
N ALA A 77 11.61 -2.03 -1.31
CA ALA A 77 11.32 -2.68 -0.04
C ALA A 77 11.33 -1.73 1.17
N GLU A 78 12.23 -0.77 1.22
CA GLU A 78 12.33 0.21 2.30
C GLU A 78 11.22 1.27 2.19
N ALA A 79 11.04 1.86 1.01
CA ALA A 79 10.02 2.87 0.77
C ALA A 79 8.59 2.34 1.02
N ILE A 80 8.32 1.09 0.61
CA ILE A 80 7.04 0.42 0.85
C ILE A 80 6.76 0.27 2.34
N ALA A 81 7.74 -0.18 3.14
CA ALA A 81 7.55 -0.36 4.57
C ALA A 81 7.40 0.99 5.31
N GLU A 82 8.27 1.96 4.99
CA GLU A 82 8.26 3.30 5.61
C GLU A 82 6.93 4.02 5.35
N GLU A 83 6.50 4.08 4.10
CA GLU A 83 5.34 4.87 3.69
C GLU A 83 4.02 4.21 4.07
N ALA A 84 3.92 2.87 3.98
CA ALA A 84 2.73 2.16 4.46
C ALA A 84 2.55 2.32 5.97
N THR A 85 3.64 2.21 6.74
CA THR A 85 3.61 2.43 8.20
C THR A 85 3.22 3.87 8.53
N ARG A 86 3.76 4.86 7.80
CA ARG A 86 3.41 6.29 7.97
C ARG A 86 1.92 6.56 7.74
N ALA A 87 1.34 5.86 6.77
CA ALA A 87 -0.08 5.96 6.44
C ALA A 87 -0.99 5.07 7.31
N GLY A 88 -0.45 4.34 8.30
CA GLY A 88 -1.22 3.41 9.11
C GLY A 88 -1.82 2.24 8.30
N GLN A 89 -1.13 1.84 7.22
CA GLN A 89 -1.54 0.78 6.31
C GLN A 89 -0.57 -0.42 6.37
N TYR A 90 -0.90 -1.45 5.61
CA TYR A 90 -0.23 -2.74 5.64
C TYR A 90 0.71 -2.90 4.45
N TYR A 91 1.76 -3.75 4.59
CA TYR A 91 2.72 -3.92 3.52
C TYR A 91 3.32 -5.33 3.44
N ILE A 92 3.79 -5.68 2.23
CA ILE A 92 4.64 -6.83 1.97
C ILE A 92 5.84 -6.35 1.14
N ASN A 93 7.02 -6.32 1.78
CA ASN A 93 8.23 -5.75 1.21
C ASN A 93 9.39 -6.76 1.01
N HIS A 94 9.19 -8.04 1.34
CA HIS A 94 10.24 -9.05 1.14
C HIS A 94 9.88 -10.05 0.04
N ARG A 95 8.96 -10.96 0.30
CA ARG A 95 8.54 -11.96 -0.67
C ARG A 95 7.06 -12.23 -0.53
N TRP A 96 6.34 -12.16 -1.63
CA TRP A 96 4.97 -12.62 -1.68
C TRP A 96 4.91 -14.14 -1.50
N LEU A 97 4.16 -14.61 -0.55
CA LEU A 97 3.90 -16.03 -0.35
C LEU A 97 2.67 -16.40 -1.18
N GLY A 98 2.80 -17.37 -2.10
CA GLY A 98 1.63 -17.83 -2.86
C GLY A 98 0.49 -18.26 -1.94
N GLY A 99 -0.72 -17.75 -2.21
CA GLY A 99 -1.87 -17.94 -1.35
C GLY A 99 -2.05 -16.91 -0.24
N THR A 100 -1.27 -15.82 -0.24
CA THR A 100 -1.39 -14.79 0.81
C THR A 100 -2.81 -14.23 0.92
N LEU A 101 -3.48 -13.97 -0.18
CA LEU A 101 -4.87 -13.50 -0.19
C LEU A 101 -5.85 -14.64 -0.43
N THR A 102 -5.57 -15.51 -1.39
CA THR A 102 -6.48 -16.61 -1.77
C THR A 102 -6.58 -17.74 -0.74
N ASN A 103 -5.67 -17.79 0.22
CA ASN A 103 -5.68 -18.72 1.35
C ASN A 103 -5.47 -17.97 2.67
N TRP A 104 -6.23 -16.90 2.86
CA TRP A 104 -6.13 -15.97 3.98
C TRP A 104 -6.25 -16.65 5.34
N ASP A 105 -7.15 -17.62 5.50
CA ASP A 105 -7.31 -18.37 6.75
C ASP A 105 -6.01 -19.06 7.21
N THR A 106 -5.22 -19.56 6.27
CA THR A 106 -3.93 -20.17 6.59
C THR A 106 -2.90 -19.13 6.96
N ILE A 107 -2.93 -17.97 6.31
CA ILE A 107 -2.04 -16.84 6.64
C ILE A 107 -2.38 -16.30 8.04
N GLN A 108 -3.66 -16.13 8.37
CA GLN A 108 -4.09 -15.74 9.73
C GLN A 108 -3.58 -16.69 10.82
N LYS A 109 -3.62 -18.00 10.58
CA LYS A 109 -3.04 -18.98 11.52
C LYS A 109 -1.53 -18.81 11.69
N ARG A 110 -0.81 -18.38 10.64
CA ARG A 110 0.63 -18.09 10.73
C ARG A 110 0.89 -16.78 11.47
N ILE A 111 0.05 -15.77 11.27
CA ILE A 111 0.09 -14.50 12.00
C ILE A 111 -0.22 -14.76 13.49
N ALA A 112 -1.26 -15.54 13.79
CA ALA A 112 -1.57 -15.94 15.17
C ALA A 112 -0.38 -16.65 15.84
N ARG A 113 0.33 -17.52 15.09
CA ARG A 113 1.53 -18.17 15.60
C ARG A 113 2.68 -17.19 15.86
N LEU A 114 2.82 -16.14 15.03
CA LEU A 114 3.78 -15.07 15.27
C LEU A 114 3.47 -14.32 16.57
N LYS A 115 2.21 -13.93 16.76
CA LYS A 115 1.73 -13.24 17.97
C LYS A 115 1.91 -14.12 19.22
N GLU A 116 1.61 -15.40 19.11
CA GLU A 116 1.84 -16.37 20.20
C GLU A 116 3.31 -16.44 20.62
N ILE A 117 4.25 -16.50 19.66
CA ILE A 117 5.68 -16.56 19.99
C ILE A 117 6.16 -15.26 20.64
N LYS A 118 5.65 -14.10 20.18
CA LYS A 118 5.93 -12.80 20.81
C LYS A 118 5.41 -12.76 22.25
N GLN A 119 4.19 -13.22 22.47
CA GLN A 119 3.57 -13.30 23.79
C GLN A 119 4.36 -14.21 24.74
N MET A 120 4.81 -15.38 24.27
CA MET A 120 5.65 -16.30 25.08
C MET A 120 6.98 -15.67 25.53
N GLU A 121 7.53 -14.74 24.76
CA GLU A 121 8.73 -14.00 25.16
C GLU A 121 8.40 -12.95 26.22
N GLU A 122 7.31 -12.20 26.05
CA GLU A 122 6.85 -11.18 27.00
C GLU A 122 6.42 -11.78 28.35
N ASP A 123 5.76 -12.93 28.33
CA ASP A 123 5.29 -13.64 29.53
C ASP A 123 6.42 -14.36 30.30
N GLY A 124 7.67 -14.29 29.83
CA GLY A 124 8.80 -14.96 30.46
C GLY A 124 8.85 -16.48 30.24
N THR A 125 7.98 -17.04 29.39
CA THR A 125 7.95 -18.47 29.07
C THR A 125 9.30 -18.96 28.51
N PHE A 126 10.04 -18.10 27.82
CA PHE A 126 11.37 -18.43 27.29
C PHE A 126 12.40 -18.71 28.36
N GLU A 127 12.23 -18.23 29.59
CA GLU A 127 13.16 -18.50 30.72
C GLU A 127 13.03 -19.91 31.24
N VAL A 128 11.86 -20.54 31.10
CA VAL A 128 11.55 -21.89 31.57
C VAL A 128 11.91 -22.96 30.53
N LEU A 129 11.97 -22.56 29.24
CA LEU A 129 12.23 -23.50 28.15
C LEU A 129 13.70 -23.84 27.97
N PRO A 130 14.02 -25.04 27.46
CA PRO A 130 15.40 -25.41 27.10
C PRO A 130 15.95 -24.43 26.04
N LYS A 131 17.23 -24.05 26.17
CA LYS A 131 17.90 -23.11 25.22
C LYS A 131 17.75 -23.50 23.75
N LYS A 132 17.71 -24.80 23.45
CA LYS A 132 17.52 -25.30 22.07
C LYS A 132 16.15 -24.98 21.53
N GLU A 133 15.10 -25.07 22.33
CA GLU A 133 13.72 -24.75 21.94
C GLU A 133 13.54 -23.23 21.75
N VAL A 134 14.09 -22.43 22.67
CA VAL A 134 14.10 -20.96 22.52
C VAL A 134 14.78 -20.54 21.22
N ALA A 135 15.92 -21.16 20.86
CA ALA A 135 16.60 -20.87 19.61
C ALA A 135 15.76 -21.22 18.37
N LEU A 136 14.98 -22.32 18.41
CA LEU A 136 14.07 -22.69 17.32
C LEU A 136 12.88 -21.71 17.21
N LEU A 137 12.28 -21.32 18.34
CA LEU A 137 11.20 -20.34 18.39
C LEU A 137 11.66 -18.98 17.86
N ASN A 138 12.82 -18.50 18.28
CA ASN A 138 13.40 -17.26 17.76
C ASN A 138 13.66 -17.31 16.26
N LYS A 139 14.15 -18.42 15.72
CA LYS A 139 14.32 -18.61 14.28
C LYS A 139 12.99 -18.61 13.53
N GLN A 140 11.96 -19.24 14.13
CA GLN A 140 10.61 -19.25 13.57
C GLN A 140 10.01 -17.84 13.58
N ARG A 141 10.11 -17.11 14.71
CA ARG A 141 9.66 -15.72 14.85
C ARG A 141 10.30 -14.83 13.80
N ALA A 142 11.62 -14.79 13.72
CA ALA A 142 12.34 -13.95 12.76
C ALA A 142 11.94 -14.23 11.30
N ARG A 143 11.63 -15.49 10.97
CA ARG A 143 11.15 -15.86 9.65
C ARG A 143 9.72 -15.38 9.40
N LEU A 144 8.81 -15.54 10.36
CA LEU A 144 7.42 -15.10 10.25
C LEU A 144 7.34 -13.58 10.20
N GLU A 145 8.04 -12.89 11.07
CA GLU A 145 8.11 -11.44 11.14
C GLU A 145 8.63 -10.83 9.83
N LYS A 146 9.68 -11.41 9.25
CA LYS A 146 10.22 -10.97 7.97
C LYS A 146 9.20 -11.00 6.83
N PHE A 147 8.32 -11.99 6.78
CA PHE A 147 7.40 -12.17 5.65
C PHE A 147 5.98 -11.71 5.93
N LEU A 148 5.55 -11.68 7.17
CA LEU A 148 4.18 -11.39 7.58
C LEU A 148 4.08 -10.20 8.54
N GLY A 149 5.20 -9.65 9.03
CA GLY A 149 5.18 -8.56 10.00
C GLY A 149 4.43 -7.33 9.51
N GLY A 150 4.54 -6.98 8.22
CA GLY A 150 3.81 -5.83 7.66
C GLY A 150 2.29 -6.05 7.49
N ILE A 151 1.79 -7.26 7.69
CA ILE A 151 0.36 -7.60 7.65
C ILE A 151 -0.13 -8.23 8.96
N GLU A 152 0.66 -8.12 10.02
CA GLU A 152 0.38 -8.75 11.32
C GLU A 152 -0.96 -8.28 11.91
N ASP A 153 -1.27 -7.00 11.77
CA ASP A 153 -2.47 -6.38 12.32
C ASP A 153 -3.56 -6.13 11.26
N MET A 154 -3.38 -6.66 10.05
CA MET A 154 -4.38 -6.52 8.99
C MET A 154 -5.66 -7.31 9.35
N PRO A 155 -6.82 -6.62 9.49
CA PRO A 155 -8.03 -7.23 10.05
C PRO A 155 -8.73 -8.15 9.06
N ARG A 156 -8.65 -7.83 7.77
CA ARG A 156 -9.34 -8.54 6.68
C ARG A 156 -8.49 -8.49 5.40
N ILE A 157 -8.94 -9.17 4.37
CA ILE A 157 -8.38 -9.05 3.01
C ILE A 157 -8.45 -7.58 2.57
N PRO A 158 -7.42 -7.03 1.91
CA PRO A 158 -7.39 -5.64 1.52
C PRO A 158 -8.46 -5.30 0.49
N ASP A 159 -8.98 -4.08 0.57
CA ASP A 159 -9.96 -3.54 -0.38
C ASP A 159 -9.27 -2.94 -1.62
N VAL A 160 -8.02 -2.48 -1.47
CA VAL A 160 -7.18 -1.97 -2.56
C VAL A 160 -5.75 -2.49 -2.39
N MET A 161 -5.08 -2.79 -3.50
CA MET A 161 -3.67 -3.19 -3.49
C MET A 161 -2.83 -2.23 -4.33
N TYR A 162 -1.80 -1.62 -3.71
CA TYR A 162 -0.77 -0.86 -4.43
C TYR A 162 0.44 -1.74 -4.70
N VAL A 163 0.89 -1.82 -5.95
CA VAL A 163 1.97 -2.72 -6.38
C VAL A 163 3.08 -1.94 -7.10
N VAL A 164 4.31 -2.16 -6.67
CA VAL A 164 5.51 -1.72 -7.39
C VAL A 164 6.09 -2.90 -8.18
N ASP A 165 6.27 -2.73 -9.48
CA ASP A 165 6.74 -3.76 -10.42
C ASP A 165 5.77 -4.97 -10.52
N PRO A 166 4.61 -4.81 -11.20
CA PRO A 166 3.64 -5.91 -11.36
C PRO A 166 4.19 -7.09 -12.16
N HIS A 167 5.23 -6.88 -12.98
CA HIS A 167 5.90 -7.97 -13.68
C HIS A 167 6.60 -8.94 -12.72
N LYS A 168 7.20 -8.42 -11.65
CA LYS A 168 7.80 -9.22 -10.58
C LYS A 168 6.75 -9.82 -9.65
N GLU A 169 5.74 -9.04 -9.32
CA GLU A 169 4.69 -9.40 -8.37
C GLU A 169 3.47 -10.09 -9.01
N GLN A 170 3.69 -10.83 -10.13
CA GLN A 170 2.62 -11.48 -10.89
C GLN A 170 1.70 -12.37 -10.05
N ILE A 171 2.23 -13.02 -9.00
CA ILE A 171 1.44 -13.89 -8.14
C ILE A 171 0.45 -13.05 -7.32
N ALA A 172 0.92 -11.93 -6.77
CA ALA A 172 0.09 -10.99 -6.01
C ALA A 172 -1.02 -10.40 -6.90
N VAL A 173 -0.66 -9.94 -8.10
CA VAL A 173 -1.60 -9.41 -9.10
C VAL A 173 -2.69 -10.44 -9.45
N LYS A 174 -2.30 -11.69 -9.74
CA LYS A 174 -3.26 -12.76 -10.07
C LYS A 174 -4.18 -13.12 -8.90
N GLU A 175 -3.67 -13.08 -7.67
CA GLU A 175 -4.50 -13.33 -6.48
C GLU A 175 -5.49 -12.19 -6.24
N ALA A 176 -5.07 -10.93 -6.36
CA ALA A 176 -5.96 -9.78 -6.24
C ALA A 176 -7.06 -9.80 -7.29
N LYS A 177 -6.72 -10.02 -8.57
CA LYS A 177 -7.70 -10.16 -9.66
C LYS A 177 -8.71 -11.27 -9.40
N LYS A 178 -8.25 -12.43 -8.90
CA LYS A 178 -9.13 -13.55 -8.59
C LYS A 178 -10.16 -13.21 -7.51
N LEU A 179 -9.81 -12.31 -6.60
CA LEU A 179 -10.66 -11.85 -5.51
C LEU A 179 -11.43 -10.56 -5.84
N GLY A 180 -11.22 -9.98 -7.03
CA GLY A 180 -11.86 -8.73 -7.43
C GLY A 180 -11.33 -7.50 -6.70
N ILE A 181 -10.10 -7.56 -6.17
CA ILE A 181 -9.45 -6.45 -5.47
C ILE A 181 -8.83 -5.51 -6.53
N PRO A 182 -9.22 -4.24 -6.58
CA PRO A 182 -8.64 -3.26 -7.49
C PRO A 182 -7.16 -3.03 -7.21
N ILE A 183 -6.38 -2.90 -8.30
CA ILE A 183 -4.93 -2.78 -8.27
C ILE A 183 -4.51 -1.42 -8.80
N VAL A 184 -3.85 -0.64 -7.95
CA VAL A 184 -3.08 0.53 -8.34
C VAL A 184 -1.62 0.09 -8.50
N ALA A 185 -0.97 0.38 -9.62
CA ALA A 185 0.41 -0.07 -9.78
C ALA A 185 1.32 0.96 -10.43
N MET A 186 2.57 0.98 -9.96
CA MET A 186 3.69 1.60 -10.62
C MET A 186 4.21 0.63 -11.68
N VAL A 187 4.05 1.01 -12.97
CA VAL A 187 4.23 0.13 -14.12
C VAL A 187 5.38 0.66 -15.00
N ASP A 188 6.44 -0.11 -15.12
CA ASP A 188 7.54 0.19 -16.04
C ASP A 188 7.28 -0.44 -17.42
N THR A 189 8.11 -0.12 -18.41
CA THR A 189 7.98 -0.49 -19.82
C THR A 189 8.02 -2.00 -20.10
N ASN A 190 8.43 -2.84 -19.15
CA ASN A 190 8.51 -4.30 -19.25
C ASN A 190 7.28 -5.05 -18.72
N ALA A 191 6.35 -4.34 -18.06
CA ALA A 191 5.18 -4.96 -17.43
C ALA A 191 3.96 -4.99 -18.37
N ASP A 192 2.96 -5.82 -18.04
CA ASP A 192 1.68 -5.87 -18.74
C ASP A 192 0.69 -4.92 -18.03
N PRO A 193 0.21 -3.86 -18.71
CA PRO A 193 -0.73 -2.92 -18.11
C PRO A 193 -2.17 -3.43 -18.03
N ASP A 194 -2.54 -4.47 -18.79
CA ASP A 194 -3.94 -4.94 -18.89
C ASP A 194 -4.45 -5.60 -17.60
N ASP A 195 -3.52 -5.97 -16.72
CA ASP A 195 -3.85 -6.59 -15.43
C ASP A 195 -4.04 -5.58 -14.29
N ILE A 196 -3.93 -4.28 -14.58
CA ILE A 196 -3.92 -3.20 -13.60
C ILE A 196 -5.10 -2.26 -13.83
N ASP A 197 -5.82 -1.92 -12.77
CA ASP A 197 -6.99 -1.04 -12.83
C ASP A 197 -6.59 0.44 -12.90
N VAL A 198 -5.60 0.84 -12.09
CA VAL A 198 -5.07 2.21 -12.04
C VAL A 198 -3.57 2.18 -12.25
N ILE A 199 -3.12 2.68 -13.41
CA ILE A 199 -1.73 2.59 -13.85
C ILE A 199 -1.00 3.90 -13.59
N ILE A 200 0.20 3.82 -13.02
CA ILE A 200 1.16 4.93 -12.92
C ILE A 200 2.40 4.54 -13.73
N PRO A 201 2.55 5.01 -14.98
CA PRO A 201 3.74 4.70 -15.79
C PRO A 201 4.97 5.35 -15.16
N ALA A 202 5.93 4.54 -14.72
CA ALA A 202 7.07 5.04 -13.97
C ALA A 202 8.20 4.02 -13.88
N ASN A 203 9.41 4.49 -13.65
CA ASN A 203 10.60 3.69 -13.42
C ASN A 203 10.56 3.01 -12.05
N ASP A 204 10.50 1.71 -12.02
CA ASP A 204 10.48 0.90 -10.79
C ASP A 204 11.86 0.46 -10.29
N ASP A 205 12.94 0.81 -11.02
CA ASP A 205 14.32 0.51 -10.65
C ASP A 205 15.01 1.65 -9.87
N ALA A 206 14.50 2.88 -9.97
CA ALA A 206 15.05 4.03 -9.30
C ALA A 206 14.45 4.21 -7.90
N ILE A 207 15.25 4.06 -6.84
CA ILE A 207 14.82 4.22 -5.43
C ILE A 207 14.09 5.55 -5.23
N ARG A 208 14.59 6.66 -5.82
CA ARG A 208 13.96 7.98 -5.71
C ARG A 208 12.59 8.06 -6.37
N ALA A 209 12.43 7.39 -7.52
CA ALA A 209 11.15 7.33 -8.23
C ALA A 209 10.10 6.55 -7.43
N VAL A 210 10.49 5.37 -6.93
CA VAL A 210 9.63 4.54 -6.08
C VAL A 210 9.23 5.32 -4.82
N LYS A 211 10.20 5.91 -4.10
CA LYS A 211 9.92 6.68 -2.88
C LYS A 211 8.99 7.86 -3.16
N LEU A 212 9.20 8.61 -4.25
CA LEU A 212 8.37 9.76 -4.62
C LEU A 212 6.90 9.35 -4.85
N ILE A 213 6.66 8.31 -5.66
CA ILE A 213 5.30 7.87 -5.99
C ILE A 213 4.63 7.23 -4.77
N THR A 214 5.34 6.35 -4.06
CA THR A 214 4.79 5.67 -2.88
C THR A 214 4.45 6.66 -1.77
N SER A 215 5.30 7.69 -1.53
CA SER A 215 5.01 8.72 -0.53
C SER A 215 3.77 9.54 -0.88
N LYS A 216 3.53 9.80 -2.17
CA LYS A 216 2.32 10.52 -2.59
C LYS A 216 1.05 9.69 -2.42
N LEU A 217 1.11 8.39 -2.67
CA LEU A 217 -0.03 7.51 -2.38
C LEU A 217 -0.28 7.36 -0.86
N ALA A 218 0.77 7.37 -0.05
CA ALA A 218 0.64 7.43 1.40
C ALA A 218 0.04 8.76 1.88
N ASP A 219 0.41 9.90 1.26
CA ASP A 219 -0.21 11.20 1.50
C ASP A 219 -1.71 11.17 1.17
N ALA A 220 -2.11 10.51 0.06
CA ALA A 220 -3.52 10.34 -0.31
C ALA A 220 -4.32 9.56 0.75
N VAL A 221 -3.73 8.49 1.31
CA VAL A 221 -4.36 7.73 2.40
C VAL A 221 -4.57 8.59 3.64
N ILE A 222 -3.55 9.36 4.02
CA ILE A 222 -3.61 10.25 5.20
C ILE A 222 -4.66 11.35 4.99
N GLU A 223 -4.69 11.96 3.80
CA GLU A 223 -5.69 12.99 3.47
C GLU A 223 -7.11 12.44 3.50
N GLY A 224 -7.35 11.25 2.93
CA GLY A 224 -8.66 10.61 2.94
C GLY A 224 -9.18 10.35 4.37
N ARG A 225 -8.31 9.84 5.25
CA ARG A 225 -8.67 9.57 6.65
C ARG A 225 -8.86 10.84 7.50
N GLN A 226 -8.07 11.89 7.25
CA GLN A 226 -8.24 13.17 7.96
C GLN A 226 -9.55 13.88 7.59
N GLY A 227 -10.06 13.68 6.37
CA GLY A 227 -11.39 14.15 5.96
C GLY A 227 -12.49 13.49 6.79
N GLU A 228 -12.38 12.19 7.01
CA GLU A 228 -13.33 11.40 7.80
C GLU A 228 -13.35 11.80 9.28
N ASP A 229 -12.17 11.97 9.88
CA ASP A 229 -12.06 12.47 11.26
C ASP A 229 -12.68 13.87 11.44
N ALA A 230 -12.59 14.73 10.41
CA ALA A 230 -13.19 16.06 10.42
C ALA A 230 -14.72 16.00 10.24
N ASP A 231 -15.22 15.11 9.38
CA ASP A 231 -16.66 14.93 9.16
C ASP A 231 -17.35 14.31 10.39
N VAL A 232 -16.73 13.31 11.02
CA VAL A 232 -17.23 12.71 12.28
C VAL A 232 -17.24 13.74 13.40
N ALA A 233 -16.18 14.54 13.55
CA ALA A 233 -16.14 15.59 14.55
C ALA A 233 -17.20 16.69 14.31
N PHE A 234 -17.55 16.94 13.04
CA PHE A 234 -18.59 17.89 12.67
C PHE A 234 -20.01 17.34 12.94
N GLU A 235 -20.22 16.03 12.67
CA GLU A 235 -21.49 15.35 13.00
C GLU A 235 -21.70 15.25 14.53
N GLU A 236 -20.67 14.87 15.29
CA GLU A 236 -20.74 14.84 16.76
C GLU A 236 -21.02 16.22 17.37
N ALA A 237 -20.41 17.27 16.81
CA ALA A 237 -20.68 18.65 17.24
C ALA A 237 -22.13 19.10 16.92
N ALA A 238 -22.62 18.75 15.72
CA ALA A 238 -23.99 19.07 15.31
C ALA A 238 -25.05 18.29 16.12
N GLU A 239 -24.78 17.04 16.49
CA GLU A 239 -25.64 16.28 17.42
C GLU A 239 -25.63 16.86 18.83
N ALA A 240 -24.47 17.31 19.32
CA ALA A 240 -24.36 17.95 20.63
C ALA A 240 -25.17 19.26 20.71
N ASP A 241 -25.03 20.11 19.68
CA ASP A 241 -25.80 21.39 19.59
C ASP A 241 -27.32 21.12 19.52
N SER A 242 -27.75 20.06 18.80
CA SER A 242 -29.17 19.71 18.72
C SER A 242 -29.74 19.17 20.02
N ILE A 243 -28.92 18.49 20.83
CA ILE A 243 -29.32 18.02 22.17
C ILE A 243 -29.41 19.18 23.13
N GLU A 244 -28.48 20.15 23.11
CA GLU A 244 -28.56 21.36 23.93
C GLU A 244 -29.82 22.19 23.60
N GLU A 245 -30.18 22.40 22.34
CA GLU A 245 -31.42 23.08 21.95
C GLU A 245 -32.67 22.35 22.46
N ILE A 246 -32.70 21.03 22.45
CA ILE A 246 -33.84 20.24 22.98
C ILE A 246 -33.91 20.35 24.49
N VAL A 247 -32.78 20.35 25.19
CA VAL A 247 -32.76 20.51 26.68
C VAL A 247 -33.22 21.90 27.08
N GLU A 248 -32.76 22.96 26.42
CA GLU A 248 -33.24 24.35 26.69
C GLU A 248 -34.75 24.53 26.40
N ALA A 249 -35.25 23.89 25.31
CA ALA A 249 -36.68 23.96 24.98
C ALA A 249 -37.56 23.21 26.01
N VAL A 250 -37.05 22.16 26.64
CA VAL A 250 -37.78 21.42 27.71
C VAL A 250 -37.72 22.15 29.05
N GLU A 251 -36.61 22.79 29.40
CA GLU A 251 -36.48 23.57 30.63
C GLU A 251 -37.27 24.86 30.54
N GLY A 252 -37.32 25.55 29.39
CA GLY A 252 -38.10 26.76 29.17
C GLY A 252 -39.64 26.58 29.11
N SER A 253 -40.13 25.32 29.04
CA SER A 253 -41.57 25.03 29.02
C SER A 253 -42.16 24.65 30.39
N ASN A 254 -41.36 24.72 31.48
CA ASN A 254 -41.79 24.40 32.86
C ASN A 254 -41.90 25.63 33.77
N ASP A 255 -41.87 26.83 33.23
CA ASP A 255 -42.24 28.09 33.89
C ASP A 255 -43.59 28.61 33.30
#